data_aa1584e3d83b70878ba2797f7a7ab138
#
_entry.id   aa1584e3d83b70878ba2797f7a7ab138
#
_cell.length_a   1.000
_cell.length_b   1.000
_cell.length_c   1.000
_cell.angle_alpha   90.00
_cell.angle_beta   90.00
_cell.angle_gamma   90.00
#
_symmetry.space_group_name_H-M   'P 1'
#
loop_
_entity.id
_entity.type
_entity.pdbx_description
1 polymer ?
#
loop_
_entity_poly.entity_id
_entity_poly.type
_entity_poly.pdbx_seq_one_letter_code
_entity_poly.pdbx_strand_id
1 'polypeptide(L)'
;MLSIKNLQAKVEEKDILKGLSLEIKPGEVHAIMGPNGAGKSTLGNVLSGREGYEVTGGEVSFDGKNILEMDTEERAREGLFLAFQYPVEIPGVSNLEFLKASVDAVRAHRGEEPMDSVTFLKLAREKCKAVNLDQNFLKRGVNEGFSGGEKKRNEIMQMMLLQPKLCILDETDSGLDIDALQVVAEGVNSQRDPNRSFIVVTHYQRLLDYIVPDFVHVLADGKIVKSGGKELALELEEKGYGWIEKAISEEKGA
;
A
#
# COMPACT_ATOMS: atom_id res chain seq x y z
N MET A 1 -9.00 10.43 8.13
CA MET A 1 -8.78 9.28 7.21
C MET A 1 -8.36 8.04 8.00
N LEU A 2 -7.10 7.92 8.44
CA LEU A 2 -6.61 6.77 9.21
C LEU A 2 -6.03 7.24 10.55
N SER A 3 -6.43 6.60 11.66
CA SER A 3 -5.88 6.81 12.99
C SER A 3 -5.47 5.47 13.59
N ILE A 4 -4.21 5.33 13.92
CA ILE A 4 -3.61 4.16 14.56
C ILE A 4 -3.09 4.58 15.93
N LYS A 5 -3.52 3.91 16.99
CA LYS A 5 -3.11 4.21 18.36
C LYS A 5 -2.57 2.96 19.04
N ASN A 6 -1.29 3.02 19.37
CA ASN A 6 -0.60 1.95 20.14
C ASN A 6 -0.80 0.54 19.56
N LEU A 7 -0.80 0.40 18.23
CA LEU A 7 -1.05 -0.87 17.54
C LEU A 7 0.04 -1.88 17.87
N GLN A 8 -0.39 -3.03 18.36
CA GLN A 8 0.46 -4.18 18.66
C GLN A 8 0.00 -5.36 17.83
N ALA A 9 0.92 -6.05 17.19
CA ALA A 9 0.60 -7.21 16.37
C ALA A 9 1.75 -8.20 16.33
N LYS A 10 1.39 -9.49 16.29
CA LYS A 10 2.34 -10.60 16.16
C LYS A 10 2.10 -11.39 14.86
N VAL A 11 3.15 -12.06 14.43
CA VAL A 11 3.12 -13.07 13.36
C VAL A 11 3.64 -14.36 13.96
N GLU A 12 2.82 -15.39 13.94
CA GLU A 12 3.06 -16.60 14.73
C GLU A 12 3.25 -16.22 16.21
N GLU A 13 4.40 -16.58 16.84
CA GLU A 13 4.72 -16.27 18.24
C GLU A 13 5.60 -15.02 18.40
N LYS A 14 5.86 -14.26 17.31
CA LYS A 14 6.79 -13.14 17.34
C LYS A 14 6.05 -11.79 17.31
N ASP A 15 6.25 -10.97 18.35
CA ASP A 15 5.78 -9.59 18.37
C ASP A 15 6.57 -8.75 17.36
N ILE A 16 5.85 -8.20 16.38
CA ILE A 16 6.42 -7.38 15.30
C ILE A 16 6.07 -5.91 15.49
N LEU A 17 4.79 -5.57 15.64
CA LEU A 17 4.38 -4.21 15.98
C LEU A 17 4.23 -4.12 17.49
N LYS A 18 4.85 -3.09 18.10
CA LYS A 18 5.04 -2.99 19.54
C LYS A 18 4.52 -1.67 20.11
N GLY A 19 3.41 -1.19 19.56
CA GLY A 19 2.81 0.07 19.98
C GLY A 19 2.99 1.19 18.96
N LEU A 20 2.75 0.88 17.68
CA LEU A 20 2.82 1.83 16.58
C LEU A 20 1.64 2.80 16.65
N SER A 21 1.93 4.10 16.54
CA SER A 21 0.91 5.15 16.42
C SER A 21 1.18 6.00 15.19
N LEU A 22 0.13 6.29 14.41
CA LEU A 22 0.21 7.04 13.16
C LEU A 22 -1.15 7.69 12.86
N GLU A 23 -1.13 8.96 12.49
CA GLU A 23 -2.30 9.70 12.01
C GLU A 23 -2.09 10.12 10.56
N ILE A 24 -3.09 9.88 9.70
CA ILE A 24 -3.09 10.26 8.29
C ILE A 24 -4.39 11.02 8.00
N LYS A 25 -4.27 12.25 7.53
CA LYS A 25 -5.42 13.05 7.10
C LYS A 25 -5.76 12.76 5.65
N PRO A 26 -6.98 13.08 5.19
CA PRO A 26 -7.33 12.98 3.78
C PRO A 26 -6.36 13.77 2.90
N GLY A 27 -5.96 13.18 1.76
CA GLY A 27 -5.08 13.79 0.78
C GLY A 27 -3.58 13.71 1.08
N GLU A 28 -3.18 13.26 2.27
CA GLU A 28 -1.76 13.19 2.64
C GLU A 28 -1.07 11.94 2.07
N VAL A 29 0.22 12.09 1.75
CA VAL A 29 1.14 11.02 1.35
C VAL A 29 2.19 10.83 2.43
N HIS A 30 2.18 9.68 3.06
CA HIS A 30 3.11 9.30 4.12
C HIS A 30 4.07 8.23 3.62
N ALA A 31 5.37 8.47 3.74
CA ALA A 31 6.38 7.46 3.49
C ALA A 31 6.76 6.75 4.80
N ILE A 32 6.86 5.43 4.76
CA ILE A 32 7.36 4.62 5.87
C ILE A 32 8.66 3.97 5.43
N MET A 33 9.74 4.38 6.08
CA MET A 33 11.08 3.85 5.87
C MET A 33 11.58 3.15 7.14
N GLY A 34 12.62 2.35 7.03
CA GLY A 34 13.18 1.63 8.19
C GLY A 34 13.93 0.38 7.78
N PRO A 35 14.73 -0.21 8.67
CA PRO A 35 15.50 -1.40 8.39
C PRO A 35 14.62 -2.62 8.06
N ASN A 36 15.24 -3.67 7.51
CA ASN A 36 14.55 -4.93 7.28
C ASN A 36 14.10 -5.54 8.62
N GLY A 37 12.88 -6.10 8.63
CA GLY A 37 12.30 -6.67 9.83
C GLY A 37 11.72 -5.65 10.83
N ALA A 38 11.72 -4.34 10.52
CA ALA A 38 11.14 -3.32 11.38
C ALA A 38 9.61 -3.40 11.55
N GLY A 39 8.91 -4.12 10.66
CA GLY A 39 7.45 -4.28 10.70
C GLY A 39 6.69 -3.52 9.61
N LYS A 40 7.38 -2.98 8.58
CA LYS A 40 6.74 -2.18 7.51
C LYS A 40 5.65 -2.94 6.75
N SER A 41 5.97 -4.10 6.18
CA SER A 41 4.99 -4.95 5.49
C SER A 41 3.96 -5.54 6.45
N THR A 42 4.35 -5.78 7.72
CA THR A 42 3.42 -6.21 8.77
C THR A 42 2.32 -5.18 8.98
N LEU A 43 2.66 -3.88 9.00
CA LEU A 43 1.66 -2.81 9.10
C LEU A 43 0.65 -2.88 7.95
N GLY A 44 1.11 -2.98 6.70
CA GLY A 44 0.23 -3.10 5.52
C GLY A 44 -0.68 -4.33 5.60
N ASN A 45 -0.13 -5.48 5.98
CA ASN A 45 -0.88 -6.73 6.12
C ASN A 45 -1.91 -6.69 7.26
N VAL A 46 -1.57 -6.10 8.41
CA VAL A 46 -2.51 -5.90 9.53
C VAL A 46 -3.65 -4.97 9.11
N LEU A 47 -3.34 -3.85 8.44
CA LEU A 47 -4.37 -2.91 7.99
C LEU A 47 -5.29 -3.51 6.94
N SER A 48 -4.77 -4.35 6.05
CA SER A 48 -5.58 -5.05 5.04
C SER A 48 -6.40 -6.22 5.59
N GLY A 49 -6.12 -6.67 6.83
CA GLY A 49 -6.82 -7.81 7.45
C GLY A 49 -6.32 -9.16 6.96
N ARG A 50 -5.05 -9.25 6.52
CA ARG A 50 -4.48 -10.50 6.05
C ARG A 50 -4.39 -11.54 7.17
N GLU A 51 -4.80 -12.77 6.89
CA GLU A 51 -4.67 -13.89 7.81
C GLU A 51 -3.22 -14.14 8.24
N GLY A 52 -3.03 -14.65 9.46
CA GLY A 52 -1.72 -14.92 10.04
C GLY A 52 -1.06 -13.72 10.73
N TYR A 53 -1.72 -12.58 10.77
CA TYR A 53 -1.31 -11.37 11.49
C TYR A 53 -2.30 -11.09 12.63
N GLU A 54 -1.91 -11.40 13.86
CA GLU A 54 -2.78 -11.26 15.04
C GLU A 54 -2.55 -9.91 15.72
N VAL A 55 -3.61 -9.10 15.81
CA VAL A 55 -3.60 -7.86 16.60
C VAL A 55 -3.77 -8.19 18.08
N THR A 56 -2.78 -7.84 18.89
CA THR A 56 -2.74 -8.10 20.32
C THR A 56 -3.10 -6.89 21.16
N GLY A 57 -3.18 -5.70 20.57
CA GLY A 57 -3.56 -4.47 21.26
C GLY A 57 -3.58 -3.24 20.36
N GLY A 58 -4.12 -2.17 20.89
CA GLY A 58 -4.26 -0.89 20.20
C GLY A 58 -5.58 -0.74 19.45
N GLU A 59 -5.72 0.40 18.77
CA GLU A 59 -6.92 0.78 18.04
C GLU A 59 -6.55 1.23 16.64
N VAL A 60 -7.37 0.88 15.63
CA VAL A 60 -7.24 1.36 14.26
C VAL A 60 -8.59 1.81 13.75
N SER A 61 -8.71 3.12 13.47
CA SER A 61 -9.89 3.72 12.88
C SER A 61 -9.60 4.20 11.46
N PHE A 62 -10.47 3.82 10.53
CA PHE A 62 -10.46 4.28 9.14
C PHE A 62 -11.82 4.90 8.81
N ASP A 63 -11.83 6.17 8.44
CA ASP A 63 -13.03 7.00 8.24
C ASP A 63 -14.04 6.90 9.42
N GLY A 64 -13.50 6.86 10.65
CA GLY A 64 -14.30 6.76 11.87
C GLY A 64 -14.82 5.37 12.22
N LYS A 65 -14.49 4.35 11.42
CA LYS A 65 -14.88 2.95 11.64
C LYS A 65 -13.71 2.16 12.19
N ASN A 66 -13.95 1.25 13.15
CA ASN A 66 -12.95 0.32 13.64
C ASN A 66 -12.70 -0.77 12.57
N ILE A 67 -11.55 -0.71 11.88
CA ILE A 67 -11.26 -1.69 10.82
C ILE A 67 -10.81 -3.05 11.37
N LEU A 68 -10.42 -3.13 12.64
CA LEU A 68 -9.98 -4.40 13.23
C LEU A 68 -11.14 -5.40 13.40
N GLU A 69 -12.38 -4.90 13.39
CA GLU A 69 -13.61 -5.73 13.46
C GLU A 69 -14.14 -6.11 12.07
N MET A 70 -13.54 -5.61 10.99
CA MET A 70 -13.97 -5.85 9.61
C MET A 70 -13.20 -7.01 8.99
N ASP A 71 -13.88 -7.81 8.18
CA ASP A 71 -13.24 -8.78 7.29
C ASP A 71 -12.44 -8.10 6.18
N THR A 72 -11.51 -8.84 5.56
CA THR A 72 -10.60 -8.33 4.52
C THR A 72 -11.36 -7.68 3.35
N GLU A 73 -12.45 -8.33 2.89
CA GLU A 73 -13.26 -7.82 1.80
C GLU A 73 -14.10 -6.58 2.18
N GLU A 74 -14.46 -6.45 3.45
CA GLU A 74 -15.14 -5.25 3.95
C GLU A 74 -14.20 -4.05 3.94
N ARG A 75 -12.96 -4.23 4.41
CA ARG A 75 -11.91 -3.19 4.36
C ARG A 75 -11.64 -2.73 2.93
N ALA A 76 -11.57 -3.68 1.99
CA ALA A 76 -11.38 -3.36 0.58
C ALA A 76 -12.57 -2.56 0.01
N ARG A 77 -13.81 -2.93 0.33
CA ARG A 77 -15.02 -2.20 -0.09
C ARG A 77 -15.15 -0.82 0.54
N GLU A 78 -14.68 -0.64 1.79
CA GLU A 78 -14.59 0.67 2.45
C GLU A 78 -13.57 1.60 1.77
N GLY A 79 -12.67 1.05 0.97
CA GLY A 79 -11.72 1.80 0.15
C GLY A 79 -10.26 1.68 0.62
N LEU A 80 -9.89 0.63 1.33
CA LEU A 80 -8.50 0.31 1.63
C LEU A 80 -7.94 -0.57 0.51
N PHE A 81 -6.77 -0.21 0.00
CA PHE A 81 -6.05 -0.97 -1.05
C PHE A 81 -4.61 -1.24 -0.62
N LEU A 82 -4.17 -2.47 -0.79
CA LEU A 82 -2.78 -2.87 -0.57
C LEU A 82 -2.17 -3.36 -1.88
N ALA A 83 -1.15 -2.64 -2.38
CA ALA A 83 -0.25 -3.17 -3.40
C ALA A 83 0.82 -4.01 -2.71
N PHE A 84 0.88 -5.29 -3.05
CA PHE A 84 1.75 -6.26 -2.37
C PHE A 84 3.20 -6.14 -2.81
N GLN A 85 4.12 -6.42 -1.92
CA GLN A 85 5.53 -6.59 -2.28
C GLN A 85 5.70 -7.65 -3.38
N TYR A 86 4.98 -8.78 -3.26
CA TYR A 86 4.93 -9.85 -4.25
C TYR A 86 3.47 -10.11 -4.66
N PRO A 87 3.01 -9.55 -5.81
CA PRO A 87 1.65 -9.75 -6.28
C PRO A 87 1.33 -11.22 -6.57
N VAL A 88 0.19 -11.67 -6.06
CA VAL A 88 -0.25 -13.07 -6.17
C VAL A 88 -0.76 -13.37 -7.57
N GLU A 89 -0.54 -14.60 -8.05
CA GLU A 89 -1.14 -15.13 -9.28
C GLU A 89 -2.46 -15.84 -8.96
N ILE A 90 -3.47 -15.63 -9.80
CA ILE A 90 -4.76 -16.33 -9.71
C ILE A 90 -5.00 -17.02 -11.06
N PRO A 91 -4.47 -18.24 -11.25
CA PRO A 91 -4.64 -18.97 -12.50
C PRO A 91 -6.11 -19.28 -12.80
N GLY A 92 -6.49 -19.21 -14.06
CA GLY A 92 -7.84 -19.56 -14.49
C GLY A 92 -8.91 -18.48 -14.28
N VAL A 93 -8.59 -17.38 -13.61
CA VAL A 93 -9.47 -16.21 -13.46
C VAL A 93 -8.89 -15.09 -14.32
N SER A 94 -9.59 -14.70 -15.39
CA SER A 94 -9.08 -13.62 -16.25
C SER A 94 -8.99 -12.30 -15.49
N ASN A 95 -7.93 -11.52 -15.79
CA ASN A 95 -7.72 -10.22 -15.17
C ASN A 95 -8.94 -9.29 -15.37
N LEU A 96 -9.58 -9.35 -16.55
CA LEU A 96 -10.76 -8.56 -16.85
C LEU A 96 -11.96 -8.93 -15.96
N GLU A 97 -12.24 -10.23 -15.78
CA GLU A 97 -13.34 -10.72 -14.94
C GLU A 97 -13.10 -10.39 -13.47
N PHE A 98 -11.89 -10.62 -12.99
CA PHE A 98 -11.49 -10.25 -11.63
C PHE A 98 -11.69 -8.75 -11.36
N LEU A 99 -11.20 -7.89 -12.27
CA LEU A 99 -11.31 -6.45 -12.14
C LEU A 99 -12.76 -5.98 -12.19
N LYS A 100 -13.56 -6.56 -13.11
CA LYS A 100 -14.98 -6.23 -13.25
C LYS A 100 -15.75 -6.57 -11.97
N ALA A 101 -15.55 -7.78 -11.45
CA ALA A 101 -16.18 -8.22 -10.20
C ALA A 101 -15.78 -7.35 -9.01
N SER A 102 -14.49 -6.99 -8.90
CA SER A 102 -13.97 -6.14 -7.85
C SER A 102 -14.55 -4.72 -7.90
N VAL A 103 -14.60 -4.12 -9.10
CA VAL A 103 -15.17 -2.78 -9.28
C VAL A 103 -16.68 -2.79 -8.96
N ASP A 104 -17.42 -3.80 -9.42
CA ASP A 104 -18.85 -3.91 -9.12
C ASP A 104 -19.13 -4.10 -7.63
N ALA A 105 -18.28 -4.87 -6.91
CA ALA A 105 -18.40 -5.04 -5.46
C ALA A 105 -18.19 -3.71 -4.71
N VAL A 106 -17.21 -2.92 -5.13
CA VAL A 106 -16.95 -1.58 -4.54
C VAL A 106 -18.10 -0.61 -4.87
N ARG A 107 -18.61 -0.62 -6.13
CA ARG A 107 -19.75 0.21 -6.55
C ARG A 107 -21.01 -0.14 -5.75
N ALA A 108 -21.33 -1.43 -5.64
CA ALA A 108 -22.47 -1.89 -4.86
C ALA A 108 -22.40 -1.45 -3.38
N HIS A 109 -21.22 -1.50 -2.78
CA HIS A 109 -21.01 -1.00 -1.42
C HIS A 109 -21.25 0.51 -1.30
N ARG A 110 -20.97 1.28 -2.35
CA ARG A 110 -21.25 2.72 -2.44
C ARG A 110 -22.69 3.05 -2.83
N GLY A 111 -23.54 2.04 -3.02
CA GLY A 111 -24.94 2.23 -3.50
C GLY A 111 -25.04 2.58 -4.97
N GLU A 112 -24.03 2.29 -5.76
CA GLU A 112 -23.98 2.53 -7.20
C GLU A 112 -24.34 1.26 -7.97
N GLU A 113 -25.01 1.43 -9.13
CA GLU A 113 -25.31 0.32 -10.03
C GLU A 113 -24.03 -0.28 -10.64
N PRO A 114 -23.99 -1.60 -10.94
CA PRO A 114 -22.89 -2.23 -11.64
C PRO A 114 -22.60 -1.52 -12.98
N MET A 115 -21.33 -1.42 -13.33
CA MET A 115 -20.93 -0.85 -14.63
C MET A 115 -21.23 -1.83 -15.76
N ASP A 116 -21.83 -1.36 -16.86
CA ASP A 116 -22.01 -2.24 -18.02
C ASP A 116 -20.66 -2.71 -18.60
N SER A 117 -20.65 -3.91 -19.20
CA SER A 117 -19.42 -4.57 -19.63
C SER A 117 -18.67 -3.82 -20.73
N VAL A 118 -19.38 -3.06 -21.59
CA VAL A 118 -18.74 -2.30 -22.69
C VAL A 118 -18.02 -1.08 -22.14
N THR A 119 -18.67 -0.35 -21.25
CA THR A 119 -18.09 0.81 -20.56
C THR A 119 -16.89 0.39 -19.71
N PHE A 120 -17.03 -0.71 -18.94
CA PHE A 120 -15.94 -1.24 -18.16
C PHE A 120 -14.72 -1.64 -19.02
N LEU A 121 -14.95 -2.36 -20.13
CA LEU A 121 -13.87 -2.77 -21.04
C LEU A 121 -13.12 -1.56 -21.63
N LYS A 122 -13.84 -0.48 -21.98
CA LYS A 122 -13.20 0.76 -22.45
C LYS A 122 -12.33 1.38 -21.37
N LEU A 123 -12.85 1.48 -20.14
CA LEU A 123 -12.12 2.00 -18.99
C LEU A 123 -10.89 1.14 -18.67
N ALA A 124 -11.01 -0.18 -18.61
CA ALA A 124 -9.89 -1.09 -18.36
C ALA A 124 -8.78 -0.94 -19.41
N ARG A 125 -9.14 -0.81 -20.70
CA ARG A 125 -8.15 -0.56 -21.77
C ARG A 125 -7.47 0.79 -21.66
N GLU A 126 -8.19 1.82 -21.23
CA GLU A 126 -7.61 3.14 -20.95
C GLU A 126 -6.57 3.05 -19.83
N LYS A 127 -6.91 2.36 -18.71
CA LYS A 127 -6.00 2.19 -17.59
C LYS A 127 -4.80 1.30 -17.93
N CYS A 128 -4.96 0.26 -18.77
CA CYS A 128 -3.83 -0.48 -19.36
C CYS A 128 -2.83 0.46 -20.06
N LYS A 129 -3.32 1.37 -20.89
CA LYS A 129 -2.46 2.33 -21.59
C LYS A 129 -1.73 3.27 -20.62
N ALA A 130 -2.45 3.75 -19.60
CA ALA A 130 -1.88 4.68 -18.61
C ALA A 130 -0.70 4.09 -17.83
N VAL A 131 -0.65 2.75 -17.67
CA VAL A 131 0.45 2.05 -17.01
C VAL A 131 1.36 1.28 -17.98
N ASN A 132 1.31 1.57 -19.27
CA ASN A 132 2.09 0.89 -20.32
C ASN A 132 1.98 -0.64 -20.26
N LEU A 133 0.77 -1.16 -20.01
CA LEU A 133 0.48 -2.59 -19.99
C LEU A 133 -0.25 -2.99 -21.29
N ASP A 134 0.18 -4.09 -21.91
CA ASP A 134 -0.49 -4.59 -23.11
C ASP A 134 -1.92 -5.04 -22.77
N GLN A 135 -2.89 -4.62 -23.58
CA GLN A 135 -4.31 -4.95 -23.39
C GLN A 135 -4.60 -6.46 -23.43
N ASN A 136 -3.73 -7.27 -24.03
CA ASN A 136 -3.85 -8.73 -24.02
C ASN A 136 -3.73 -9.31 -22.59
N PHE A 137 -3.09 -8.61 -21.66
CA PHE A 137 -3.03 -9.02 -20.25
C PHE A 137 -4.42 -9.05 -19.59
N LEU A 138 -5.38 -8.30 -20.08
CA LEU A 138 -6.77 -8.38 -19.59
C LEU A 138 -7.41 -9.76 -19.79
N LYS A 139 -6.98 -10.53 -20.79
CA LYS A 139 -7.51 -11.86 -21.11
C LYS A 139 -6.78 -13.00 -20.40
N ARG A 140 -5.61 -12.72 -19.82
CA ARG A 140 -4.80 -13.72 -19.10
C ARG A 140 -5.28 -13.83 -17.65
N GLY A 141 -4.94 -14.94 -17.02
CA GLY A 141 -5.13 -15.08 -15.56
C GLY A 141 -4.43 -13.94 -14.80
N VAL A 142 -4.99 -13.56 -13.66
CA VAL A 142 -4.44 -12.45 -12.85
C VAL A 142 -2.97 -12.73 -12.53
N ASN A 143 -2.09 -11.86 -13.00
CA ASN A 143 -0.63 -11.95 -12.83
C ASN A 143 0.03 -13.24 -13.38
N GLU A 144 -0.70 -14.13 -14.06
CA GLU A 144 -0.21 -15.39 -14.56
C GLU A 144 0.83 -15.21 -15.67
N GLY A 145 2.09 -15.59 -15.36
CA GLY A 145 3.23 -15.43 -16.24
C GLY A 145 3.58 -13.98 -16.58
N PHE A 146 3.20 -13.02 -15.72
CA PHE A 146 3.66 -11.64 -15.83
C PHE A 146 5.08 -11.53 -15.26
N SER A 147 5.91 -10.69 -15.88
CA SER A 147 7.17 -10.25 -15.27
C SER A 147 6.91 -9.43 -14.00
N GLY A 148 7.94 -9.25 -13.16
CA GLY A 148 7.81 -8.43 -11.94
C GLY A 148 7.28 -7.03 -12.22
N GLY A 149 7.80 -6.36 -13.24
CA GLY A 149 7.35 -5.03 -13.64
C GLY A 149 5.91 -5.00 -14.18
N GLU A 150 5.49 -6.02 -14.91
CA GLU A 150 4.10 -6.14 -15.39
C GLU A 150 3.13 -6.40 -14.23
N LYS A 151 3.50 -7.20 -13.22
CA LYS A 151 2.71 -7.41 -12.00
C LYS A 151 2.49 -6.09 -11.26
N LYS A 152 3.56 -5.30 -11.06
CA LYS A 152 3.46 -4.00 -10.39
C LYS A 152 2.58 -3.00 -11.18
N ARG A 153 2.77 -2.91 -12.50
CA ARG A 153 1.89 -2.08 -13.34
C ARG A 153 0.44 -2.55 -13.32
N ASN A 154 0.20 -3.87 -13.25
CA ASN A 154 -1.16 -4.41 -13.09
C ASN A 154 -1.78 -4.02 -11.74
N GLU A 155 -1.02 -3.99 -10.64
CA GLU A 155 -1.51 -3.50 -9.34
C GLU A 155 -1.87 -2.01 -9.38
N ILE A 156 -1.05 -1.18 -10.03
CA ILE A 156 -1.38 0.25 -10.20
C ILE A 156 -2.65 0.41 -11.05
N MET A 157 -2.81 -0.39 -12.10
CA MET A 157 -4.06 -0.42 -12.89
C MET A 157 -5.27 -0.81 -12.03
N GLN A 158 -5.15 -1.81 -11.16
CA GLN A 158 -6.19 -2.20 -10.20
C GLN A 158 -6.55 -1.02 -9.29
N MET A 159 -5.55 -0.35 -8.69
CA MET A 159 -5.75 0.84 -7.87
C MET A 159 -6.51 1.95 -8.62
N MET A 160 -6.14 2.21 -9.88
CA MET A 160 -6.79 3.23 -10.71
C MET A 160 -8.24 2.89 -11.04
N LEU A 161 -8.61 1.61 -11.14
CA LEU A 161 -9.97 1.14 -11.41
C LEU A 161 -10.84 1.13 -10.15
N LEU A 162 -10.29 0.68 -9.02
CA LEU A 162 -11.00 0.56 -7.75
C LEU A 162 -11.20 1.90 -7.04
N GLN A 163 -10.35 2.89 -7.33
CA GLN A 163 -10.38 4.22 -6.73
C GLN A 163 -10.51 4.18 -5.19
N PRO A 164 -9.56 3.56 -4.50
CA PRO A 164 -9.57 3.48 -3.05
C PRO A 164 -9.39 4.84 -2.40
N LYS A 165 -9.77 4.97 -1.12
CA LYS A 165 -9.51 6.15 -0.29
C LYS A 165 -8.12 6.13 0.32
N LEU A 166 -7.64 4.94 0.74
CA LEU A 166 -6.31 4.73 1.30
C LEU A 166 -5.58 3.67 0.48
N CYS A 167 -4.44 4.05 -0.08
CA CYS A 167 -3.56 3.16 -0.84
C CYS A 167 -2.30 2.87 -0.02
N ILE A 168 -2.03 1.61 0.26
CA ILE A 168 -0.78 1.16 0.86
C ILE A 168 0.06 0.54 -0.25
N LEU A 169 1.23 1.12 -0.51
CA LEU A 169 2.17 0.68 -1.55
C LEU A 169 3.37 0.02 -0.86
N ASP A 170 3.38 -1.32 -0.78
CA ASP A 170 4.43 -2.07 -0.08
C ASP A 170 5.55 -2.44 -1.05
N GLU A 171 6.67 -1.71 -0.97
CA GLU A 171 7.89 -1.90 -1.79
C GLU A 171 7.57 -2.06 -3.29
N THR A 172 6.69 -1.18 -3.81
CA THR A 172 6.26 -1.23 -5.22
C THR A 172 7.38 -0.92 -6.21
N ASP A 173 8.50 -0.41 -5.74
CA ASP A 173 9.73 -0.11 -6.47
C ASP A 173 10.70 -1.30 -6.54
N SER A 174 10.48 -2.34 -5.76
CA SER A 174 11.38 -3.49 -5.70
C SER A 174 11.46 -4.23 -7.04
N GLY A 175 12.68 -4.39 -7.57
CA GLY A 175 12.94 -5.11 -8.82
C GLY A 175 12.52 -4.38 -10.10
N LEU A 176 12.16 -3.09 -10.02
CA LEU A 176 11.84 -2.27 -11.18
C LEU A 176 13.09 -1.58 -11.74
N ASP A 177 13.19 -1.52 -13.07
CA ASP A 177 14.08 -0.60 -13.76
C ASP A 177 13.55 0.85 -13.67
N ILE A 178 14.34 1.80 -14.16
CA ILE A 178 14.02 3.23 -14.06
C ILE A 178 12.71 3.56 -14.77
N ASP A 179 12.51 3.01 -15.95
CA ASP A 179 11.35 3.32 -16.79
C ASP A 179 10.06 2.74 -16.17
N ALA A 180 10.11 1.50 -15.68
CA ALA A 180 8.98 0.88 -14.98
C ALA A 180 8.64 1.61 -13.67
N LEU A 181 9.65 2.06 -12.92
CA LEU A 181 9.47 2.87 -11.71
C LEU A 181 8.76 4.18 -12.02
N GLN A 182 9.16 4.88 -13.08
CA GLN A 182 8.53 6.13 -13.49
C GLN A 182 7.07 5.92 -13.85
N VAL A 183 6.73 4.89 -14.64
CA VAL A 183 5.34 4.55 -14.99
C VAL A 183 4.48 4.26 -13.76
N VAL A 184 5.02 3.50 -12.79
CA VAL A 184 4.36 3.21 -11.52
C VAL A 184 4.10 4.51 -10.75
N ALA A 185 5.11 5.36 -10.62
CA ALA A 185 4.99 6.62 -9.90
C ALA A 185 4.02 7.61 -10.57
N GLU A 186 4.03 7.70 -11.90
CA GLU A 186 3.06 8.49 -12.66
C GLU A 186 1.64 7.98 -12.45
N GLY A 187 1.44 6.65 -12.46
CA GLY A 187 0.18 6.02 -12.14
C GLY A 187 -0.34 6.40 -10.75
N VAL A 188 0.52 6.32 -9.72
CA VAL A 188 0.19 6.76 -8.35
C VAL A 188 -0.13 8.24 -8.29
N ASN A 189 0.72 9.10 -8.86
CA ASN A 189 0.52 10.54 -8.84
C ASN A 189 -0.76 10.98 -9.58
N SER A 190 -1.16 10.26 -10.64
CA SER A 190 -2.42 10.51 -11.35
C SER A 190 -3.66 10.26 -10.48
N GLN A 191 -3.49 9.52 -9.38
CA GLN A 191 -4.55 9.18 -8.44
C GLN A 191 -4.56 10.09 -7.20
N ARG A 192 -3.67 11.08 -7.10
CA ARG A 192 -3.72 12.07 -6.01
C ARG A 192 -5.03 12.85 -6.04
N ASP A 193 -5.70 12.89 -4.90
CA ASP A 193 -6.99 13.54 -4.70
C ASP A 193 -7.07 14.03 -3.24
N PRO A 194 -7.73 15.16 -2.94
CA PRO A 194 -7.87 15.66 -1.56
C PRO A 194 -8.51 14.66 -0.57
N ASN A 195 -9.23 13.65 -1.08
CA ASN A 195 -9.87 12.63 -0.27
C ASN A 195 -9.16 11.26 -0.35
N ARG A 196 -8.00 11.17 -1.04
CA ARG A 196 -7.22 9.94 -1.18
C ARG A 196 -5.86 10.10 -0.58
N SER A 197 -5.51 9.19 0.32
CA SER A 197 -4.22 9.18 1.02
C SER A 197 -3.38 7.98 0.61
N PHE A 198 -2.07 8.10 0.78
CA PHE A 198 -1.12 7.06 0.43
C PHE A 198 -0.18 6.78 1.61
N ILE A 199 0.08 5.49 1.85
CA ILE A 199 1.21 5.01 2.64
C ILE A 199 2.18 4.37 1.64
N VAL A 200 3.36 4.95 1.50
CA VAL A 200 4.42 4.44 0.62
C VAL A 200 5.49 3.79 1.48
N VAL A 201 5.54 2.47 1.47
CA VAL A 201 6.60 1.71 2.13
C VAL A 201 7.73 1.50 1.14
N THR A 202 8.91 2.00 1.44
CA THR A 202 10.09 1.83 0.59
C THR A 202 11.38 1.91 1.41
N HIS A 203 12.42 1.29 0.90
CA HIS A 203 13.80 1.43 1.39
C HIS A 203 14.60 2.48 0.59
N TYR A 204 14.07 2.92 -0.56
CA TYR A 204 14.80 3.73 -1.52
C TYR A 204 14.19 5.11 -1.62
N GLN A 205 15.00 6.13 -1.45
CA GLN A 205 14.62 7.51 -1.70
C GLN A 205 14.15 7.73 -3.13
N ARG A 206 14.73 7.01 -4.10
CA ARG A 206 14.43 7.17 -5.53
C ARG A 206 12.93 7.12 -5.87
N LEU A 207 12.15 6.27 -5.20
CA LEU A 207 10.69 6.28 -5.35
C LEU A 207 10.08 7.58 -4.83
N LEU A 208 10.61 8.10 -3.71
CA LEU A 208 10.12 9.31 -3.06
C LEU A 208 10.50 10.59 -3.82
N ASP A 209 11.44 10.53 -4.76
CA ASP A 209 11.74 11.63 -5.69
C ASP A 209 10.60 11.81 -6.71
N TYR A 210 9.93 10.72 -7.07
CA TYR A 210 8.78 10.74 -7.98
C TYR A 210 7.44 10.88 -7.23
N ILE A 211 7.27 10.16 -6.10
CA ILE A 211 6.07 10.23 -5.25
C ILE A 211 6.44 11.03 -4.00
N VAL A 212 6.54 12.36 -4.15
CA VAL A 212 6.96 13.23 -3.05
C VAL A 212 5.99 13.12 -1.87
N PRO A 213 6.45 12.65 -0.69
CA PRO A 213 5.62 12.54 0.50
C PRO A 213 5.47 13.88 1.22
N ASP A 214 4.34 14.04 1.94
CA ASP A 214 4.13 15.12 2.88
C ASP A 214 4.86 14.85 4.21
N PHE A 215 4.91 13.57 4.61
CA PHE A 215 5.57 13.11 5.83
C PHE A 215 6.39 11.85 5.58
N VAL A 216 7.52 11.77 6.28
CA VAL A 216 8.38 10.58 6.30
C VAL A 216 8.48 10.07 7.73
N HIS A 217 8.22 8.79 7.92
CA HIS A 217 8.27 8.12 9.21
C HIS A 217 9.33 7.02 9.20
N VAL A 218 10.10 6.94 10.25
CA VAL A 218 11.07 5.87 10.46
C VAL A 218 10.47 4.84 11.39
N LEU A 219 10.24 3.66 10.86
CA LEU A 219 9.79 2.49 11.61
C LEU A 219 11.00 1.66 12.01
N ALA A 220 11.17 1.43 13.31
CA ALA A 220 12.21 0.57 13.84
C ALA A 220 11.69 -0.16 15.09
N ASP A 221 12.05 -1.42 15.24
CA ASP A 221 11.61 -2.29 16.35
C ASP A 221 10.08 -2.22 16.61
N GLY A 222 9.28 -2.19 15.54
CA GLY A 222 7.81 -2.19 15.62
C GLY A 222 7.17 -0.88 16.05
N LYS A 223 7.92 0.24 16.08
CA LYS A 223 7.43 1.57 16.46
C LYS A 223 7.90 2.65 15.49
N ILE A 224 7.12 3.71 15.33
CA ILE A 224 7.60 4.93 14.68
C ILE A 224 8.49 5.67 15.67
N VAL A 225 9.78 5.76 15.35
CA VAL A 225 10.82 6.34 16.21
C VAL A 225 11.20 7.77 15.83
N LYS A 226 10.94 8.16 14.59
CA LYS A 226 11.17 9.52 14.10
C LYS A 226 10.18 9.83 12.98
N SER A 227 9.72 11.08 12.95
CA SER A 227 8.88 11.59 11.86
C SER A 227 9.42 12.95 11.42
N GLY A 228 9.30 13.27 10.14
CA GLY A 228 9.76 14.52 9.55
C GLY A 228 9.21 14.74 8.16
N GLY A 229 9.70 15.75 7.46
CA GLY A 229 9.42 16.01 6.05
C GLY A 229 10.30 15.15 5.13
N LYS A 230 10.29 15.48 3.84
CA LYS A 230 11.07 14.77 2.81
C LYS A 230 12.59 14.76 3.09
N GLU A 231 13.10 15.74 3.84
CA GLU A 231 14.52 15.86 4.21
C GLU A 231 14.97 14.67 5.06
N LEU A 232 14.05 14.04 5.82
CA LEU A 232 14.36 12.86 6.60
C LEU A 232 14.71 11.67 5.71
N ALA A 233 14.10 11.52 4.53
CA ALA A 233 14.45 10.47 3.59
C ALA A 233 15.89 10.64 3.06
N LEU A 234 16.32 11.88 2.76
CA LEU A 234 17.70 12.21 2.37
C LEU A 234 18.69 11.85 3.48
N GLU A 235 18.36 12.24 4.72
CA GLU A 235 19.20 11.92 5.89
C GLU A 235 19.39 10.41 6.07
N LEU A 236 18.33 9.62 5.83
CA LEU A 236 18.37 8.16 5.93
C LEU A 236 19.21 7.52 4.82
N GLU A 237 19.17 8.07 3.61
CA GLU A 237 20.00 7.57 2.51
C GLU A 237 21.49 7.86 2.73
N GLU A 238 21.83 9.07 3.22
CA GLU A 238 23.22 9.44 3.52
C GLU A 238 23.82 8.68 4.70
N LYS A 239 23.06 8.55 5.82
CA LYS A 239 23.56 8.04 7.08
C LYS A 239 23.23 6.59 7.36
N GLY A 240 22.32 6.00 6.57
CA GLY A 240 21.75 4.68 6.85
C GLY A 240 20.91 4.68 8.12
N TYR A 241 20.59 3.48 8.62
CA TYR A 241 19.76 3.29 9.83
C TYR A 241 20.56 3.07 11.10
N GLY A 242 21.90 2.94 11.04
CA GLY A 242 22.75 2.56 12.19
C GLY A 242 22.71 3.52 13.38
N TRP A 243 22.45 4.80 13.13
CA TRP A 243 22.30 5.80 14.20
C TRP A 243 20.97 5.65 14.96
N ILE A 244 19.92 5.19 14.26
CA ILE A 244 18.61 4.91 14.87
C ILE A 244 18.69 3.66 15.76
N GLU A 245 19.35 2.61 15.28
CA GLU A 245 19.55 1.37 16.04
C GLU A 245 20.36 1.62 17.32
N LYS A 246 21.36 2.52 17.27
CA LYS A 246 22.11 2.94 18.46
C LYS A 246 21.22 3.68 19.46
N ALA A 247 20.43 4.67 19.01
CA ALA A 247 19.52 5.41 19.88
C ALA A 247 18.52 4.48 20.58
N ILE A 248 17.92 3.51 19.86
CA ILE A 248 17.01 2.52 20.44
C ILE A 248 17.72 1.61 21.46
N SER A 249 18.96 1.21 21.20
CA SER A 249 19.72 0.36 22.13
C SER A 249 20.11 1.09 23.40
N GLU A 250 20.42 2.38 23.34
CA GLU A 250 20.69 3.23 24.49
C GLU A 250 19.46 3.43 25.38
N GLU A 251 18.26 3.62 24.77
CA GLU A 251 16.99 3.71 25.51
C GLU A 251 16.61 2.39 26.21
N LYS A 252 16.96 1.24 25.64
CA LYS A 252 16.69 -0.09 26.25
C LYS A 252 17.68 -0.48 27.35
N GLY A 253 18.85 0.19 27.40
CA GLY A 253 19.90 -0.08 28.40
C GLY A 253 19.86 0.84 29.63
N ALA A 254 18.97 1.84 29.61
CA ALA A 254 18.72 2.77 30.71
C ALA A 254 17.47 2.38 31.49
#